data_fcf7d6cb3cb31166bae8a56d34bdf777
#
_entry.id   fcf7d6cb3cb31166bae8a56d34bdf777
#
_cell.length_a   1.000
_cell.length_b   1.000
_cell.length_c   1.000
_cell.angle_alpha   90.00
_cell.angle_beta   90.00
_cell.angle_gamma   90.00
#
_symmetry.space_group_name_H-M   'P 1'
#
loop_
_entity.id
_entity.type
_entity.pdbx_description
1 polymer ?
#
loop_
_entity_poly.entity_id
_entity_poly.type
_entity_poly.pdbx_seq_one_letter_code
_entity_poly.pdbx_strand_id
1 'polypeptide(L)'
;MKSLVRSTSSLAMMLALTVTSAAAGPSSYSAADEAVYLERFARLMDASRLGLGLETYEPLEPVPGARNPVPLAGAAAGNTQIAAAALQAAEQYAARNNSSAFMVWHDGKIEKASFFKGMKPEDTFPSRSLAKPMTAVAIGRALALGKIRSLDQPVADFISEWRGDPRRSKILVRHLLDMRSGFLPQGPAMTAEDILNRAYLHPRHEQIIIHDYPVVDEPGARYEYNNATSELVAVLIERATGVRYGEWLSREVLQRLGSPGGTIWVNRPGGTAHSGCCLMLPAEAWLRLGVLLLQDGVWEGKRLLPAGYVQAMRTPTAENPYYGLGVYVAGRYIARRGFANPARDAEARRVLHSEPYLADDVFLFDGNSNQVVFIIPSRRLVVLRVGDNPPRGAGGEWDNSALPNLLIRGLPQGGSPQPR
;
A
#
# COMPACT_ATOMS: atom_id res chain seq x y z
N MET A 1 40.59 9.54 82.15
CA MET A 1 40.15 10.57 81.24
C MET A 1 39.59 9.87 80.01
N LYS A 2 38.25 9.80 79.89
CA LYS A 2 37.55 9.12 78.80
C LYS A 2 36.96 10.17 77.87
N SER A 3 37.42 10.19 76.65
CA SER A 3 36.91 11.07 75.57
C SER A 3 35.69 10.42 74.91
N LEU A 4 34.54 11.11 74.92
CA LEU A 4 33.34 10.73 74.18
C LEU A 4 33.44 11.31 72.76
N VAL A 5 33.37 10.43 71.77
CA VAL A 5 33.16 10.78 70.37
C VAL A 5 31.65 10.68 70.08
N ARG A 6 31.02 11.81 69.73
CA ARG A 6 29.63 11.86 69.26
C ARG A 6 29.59 11.60 67.74
N SER A 7 28.90 10.58 67.37
CA SER A 7 28.57 10.27 65.96
C SER A 7 27.26 10.99 65.59
N THR A 8 27.32 11.86 64.60
CA THR A 8 26.12 12.49 63.99
C THR A 8 25.76 11.72 62.71
N SER A 9 24.70 10.97 62.80
CA SER A 9 24.13 10.28 61.61
C SER A 9 23.23 11.26 60.86
N SER A 10 23.65 11.66 59.64
CA SER A 10 22.80 12.43 58.73
C SER A 10 21.93 11.47 57.93
N LEU A 11 20.62 11.51 58.17
CA LEU A 11 19.59 10.77 57.44
C LEU A 11 19.30 11.56 56.15
N ALA A 12 19.80 11.07 55.01
CA ALA A 12 19.44 11.61 53.69
C ALA A 12 18.09 10.98 53.25
N MET A 13 17.06 11.82 53.25
CA MET A 13 15.72 11.48 52.78
C MET A 13 15.71 11.56 51.27
N MET A 14 15.78 10.42 50.57
CA MET A 14 15.54 10.33 49.14
C MET A 14 14.04 10.48 48.83
N LEU A 15 13.68 11.62 48.27
CA LEU A 15 12.36 11.85 47.70
C LEU A 15 12.27 11.11 46.36
N ALA A 16 11.61 9.95 46.36
CA ALA A 16 11.27 9.25 45.10
C ALA A 16 10.13 10.00 44.40
N LEU A 17 10.42 10.78 43.38
CA LEU A 17 9.42 11.29 42.46
C LEU A 17 8.87 10.14 41.64
N THR A 18 7.72 9.60 42.02
CA THR A 18 6.91 8.74 41.19
C THR A 18 6.27 9.61 40.09
N VAL A 19 6.86 9.61 38.91
CA VAL A 19 6.20 10.13 37.72
C VAL A 19 5.09 9.12 37.32
N THR A 20 3.89 9.37 37.84
CA THR A 20 2.69 8.70 37.30
C THR A 20 2.45 9.26 35.90
N SER A 21 2.81 8.50 34.88
CA SER A 21 2.33 8.73 33.53
C SER A 21 0.81 8.55 33.57
N ALA A 22 0.07 9.64 33.62
CA ALA A 22 -1.37 9.61 33.40
C ALA A 22 -1.57 9.13 31.96
N ALA A 23 -2.13 7.93 31.78
CA ALA A 23 -2.65 7.52 30.49
C ALA A 23 -3.69 8.58 30.09
N ALA A 24 -3.40 9.33 29.02
CA ALA A 24 -4.38 10.25 28.45
C ALA A 24 -5.63 9.44 28.11
N GLY A 25 -6.79 9.86 28.61
CA GLY A 25 -8.06 9.29 28.21
C GLY A 25 -8.27 9.46 26.71
N PRO A 26 -9.19 8.70 26.10
CA PRO A 26 -9.43 8.80 24.66
C PRO A 26 -9.71 10.24 24.26
N SER A 27 -9.10 10.66 23.13
CA SER A 27 -9.25 12.03 22.61
C SER A 27 -10.72 12.35 22.35
N SER A 28 -11.19 13.49 22.82
CA SER A 28 -12.55 13.96 22.54
C SER A 28 -12.58 14.70 21.20
N TYR A 29 -13.48 14.30 20.32
CA TYR A 29 -13.69 14.94 19.01
C TYR A 29 -14.96 15.77 19.01
N SER A 30 -15.08 16.70 18.05
CA SER A 30 -16.27 17.56 17.97
C SER A 30 -17.53 16.75 17.59
N ALA A 31 -18.70 17.19 18.05
CA ALA A 31 -19.98 16.58 17.68
C ALA A 31 -20.18 16.56 16.16
N ALA A 32 -19.65 17.56 15.43
CA ALA A 32 -19.71 17.61 13.98
C ALA A 32 -18.82 16.51 13.34
N ASP A 33 -17.61 16.29 13.84
CA ASP A 33 -16.74 15.21 13.36
C ASP A 33 -17.37 13.83 13.65
N GLU A 34 -17.98 13.65 14.83
CA GLU A 34 -18.68 12.41 15.18
C GLU A 34 -19.89 12.15 14.28
N ALA A 35 -20.67 13.16 13.94
CA ALA A 35 -21.80 13.02 13.01
C ALA A 35 -21.37 12.55 11.62
N VAL A 36 -20.28 13.14 11.07
CA VAL A 36 -19.71 12.69 9.79
C VAL A 36 -19.18 11.27 9.88
N TYR A 37 -18.54 10.92 10.98
CA TYR A 37 -18.06 9.56 11.21
C TYR A 37 -19.21 8.54 11.19
N LEU A 38 -20.28 8.79 11.94
CA LEU A 38 -21.44 7.89 12.03
C LEU A 38 -22.14 7.70 10.68
N GLU A 39 -22.24 8.76 9.88
CA GLU A 39 -22.76 8.68 8.51
C GLU A 39 -21.90 7.75 7.63
N ARG A 40 -20.57 7.93 7.65
CA ARG A 40 -19.63 7.07 6.89
C ARG A 40 -19.69 5.62 7.38
N PHE A 41 -19.78 5.42 8.69
CA PHE A 41 -19.92 4.10 9.27
C PHE A 41 -21.21 3.41 8.81
N ALA A 42 -22.35 4.09 8.82
CA ALA A 42 -23.60 3.54 8.32
C ALA A 42 -23.49 3.11 6.84
N ARG A 43 -22.92 3.97 5.98
CA ARG A 43 -22.67 3.63 4.56
C ARG A 43 -21.76 2.38 4.40
N LEU A 44 -20.70 2.26 5.22
CA LEU A 44 -19.83 1.09 5.19
C LEU A 44 -20.59 -0.18 5.61
N MET A 45 -21.43 -0.11 6.64
CA MET A 45 -22.21 -1.25 7.11
C MET A 45 -23.24 -1.69 6.07
N ASP A 46 -23.91 -0.75 5.40
CA ASP A 46 -24.84 -1.06 4.31
C ASP A 46 -24.14 -1.72 3.12
N ALA A 47 -23.00 -1.19 2.67
CA ALA A 47 -22.18 -1.82 1.63
C ALA A 47 -21.71 -3.22 2.04
N SER A 48 -21.28 -3.40 3.29
CA SER A 48 -20.80 -4.68 3.82
C SER A 48 -21.89 -5.76 3.83
N ARG A 49 -23.14 -5.41 4.09
CA ARG A 49 -24.28 -6.35 3.98
C ARG A 49 -24.48 -6.90 2.59
N LEU A 50 -24.07 -6.14 1.57
CA LEU A 50 -24.06 -6.53 0.16
C LEU A 50 -22.77 -7.24 -0.28
N GLY A 51 -21.83 -7.48 0.66
CA GLY A 51 -20.52 -8.05 0.38
C GLY A 51 -19.57 -7.08 -0.34
N LEU A 52 -19.88 -5.79 -0.30
CA LEU A 52 -19.09 -4.71 -0.89
C LEU A 52 -18.24 -4.01 0.18
N GLY A 53 -17.21 -3.28 -0.25
CA GLY A 53 -16.49 -2.33 0.58
C GLY A 53 -17.10 -0.94 0.45
N LEU A 54 -16.51 0.05 1.13
CA LEU A 54 -16.90 1.44 0.95
C LEU A 54 -16.74 1.84 -0.53
N GLU A 55 -17.79 2.38 -1.11
CA GLU A 55 -17.82 2.76 -2.54
C GLU A 55 -17.75 4.27 -2.74
N THR A 56 -18.19 5.05 -1.76
CA THR A 56 -18.18 6.51 -1.81
C THR A 56 -17.03 7.05 -0.96
N TYR A 57 -16.16 7.80 -1.60
CA TYR A 57 -15.01 8.45 -0.99
C TYR A 57 -15.17 9.95 -1.10
N GLU A 58 -15.49 10.60 0.00
CA GLU A 58 -15.73 12.06 0.07
C GLU A 58 -15.18 12.65 1.38
N PRO A 59 -14.56 13.83 1.32
CA PRO A 59 -14.25 14.63 0.14
C PRO A 59 -13.04 14.12 -0.64
N LEU A 60 -12.97 14.42 -1.93
CA LEU A 60 -11.85 14.15 -2.80
C LEU A 60 -11.02 15.41 -3.05
N GLU A 61 -9.70 15.28 -3.03
CA GLU A 61 -8.78 16.34 -3.47
C GLU A 61 -8.11 15.96 -4.78
N PRO A 62 -7.86 16.94 -5.69
CA PRO A 62 -7.12 16.67 -6.93
C PRO A 62 -5.68 16.21 -6.66
N VAL A 63 -5.22 15.24 -7.46
CA VAL A 63 -3.81 14.83 -7.58
C VAL A 63 -3.42 14.99 -9.03
N PRO A 64 -3.00 16.19 -9.46
CA PRO A 64 -2.71 16.47 -10.87
C PRO A 64 -1.59 15.58 -11.40
N GLY A 65 -1.77 15.06 -12.60
CA GLY A 65 -0.72 14.37 -13.37
C GLY A 65 0.20 15.32 -14.12
N ALA A 66 0.87 14.79 -15.13
CA ALA A 66 1.61 15.58 -16.08
C ALA A 66 0.68 16.55 -16.82
N ARG A 67 1.20 17.73 -17.16
CA ARG A 67 0.42 18.76 -17.89
C ARG A 67 -0.10 18.28 -19.23
N ASN A 68 0.74 17.48 -19.94
CA ASN A 68 0.40 16.85 -21.22
C ASN A 68 0.82 15.38 -21.13
N PRO A 69 -0.03 14.52 -20.53
CA PRO A 69 0.30 13.11 -20.43
C PRO A 69 0.33 12.49 -21.85
N VAL A 70 1.44 11.84 -22.18
CA VAL A 70 1.56 11.10 -23.43
C VAL A 70 1.31 9.62 -23.12
N PRO A 71 0.33 8.97 -23.75
CA PRO A 71 0.08 7.55 -23.55
C PRO A 71 1.34 6.71 -23.77
N LEU A 72 1.47 5.60 -23.04
CA LEU A 72 2.55 4.64 -23.30
C LEU A 72 2.45 4.12 -24.73
N ALA A 73 3.61 3.95 -25.39
CA ALA A 73 3.66 3.46 -26.77
C ALA A 73 2.95 2.11 -26.87
N GLY A 74 2.05 1.97 -27.85
CA GLY A 74 1.41 0.70 -28.19
C GLY A 74 2.20 -0.11 -29.21
N ALA A 75 2.05 -1.42 -29.20
CA ALA A 75 2.49 -2.26 -30.29
C ALA A 75 1.63 -1.97 -31.53
N ALA A 76 2.24 -1.99 -32.72
CA ALA A 76 1.47 -1.90 -33.96
C ALA A 76 0.56 -3.13 -34.09
N ALA A 77 -0.62 -2.97 -34.71
CA ALA A 77 -1.55 -4.05 -34.92
C ALA A 77 -0.87 -5.24 -35.62
N GLY A 78 -1.01 -6.43 -35.04
CA GLY A 78 -0.39 -7.65 -35.54
C GLY A 78 1.11 -7.80 -35.29
N ASN A 79 1.75 -6.85 -34.60
CA ASN A 79 3.19 -6.86 -34.27
C ASN A 79 3.43 -6.91 -32.75
N THR A 80 2.68 -7.77 -32.06
CA THR A 80 2.88 -8.08 -30.66
C THR A 80 3.99 -9.12 -30.50
N GLN A 81 4.79 -9.00 -29.42
CA GLN A 81 5.82 -10.00 -29.08
C GLN A 81 5.21 -11.19 -28.34
N ILE A 82 4.11 -10.96 -27.62
CA ILE A 82 3.35 -12.01 -26.95
C ILE A 82 2.39 -12.62 -27.99
N ALA A 83 2.33 -13.94 -28.06
CA ALA A 83 1.44 -14.66 -28.97
C ALA A 83 -0.01 -14.20 -28.84
N ALA A 84 -0.67 -13.93 -29.96
CA ALA A 84 -2.05 -13.42 -29.99
C ALA A 84 -3.03 -14.30 -29.21
N ALA A 85 -2.87 -15.63 -29.27
CA ALA A 85 -3.70 -16.57 -28.52
C ALA A 85 -3.56 -16.40 -26.99
N ALA A 86 -2.33 -16.11 -26.49
CA ALA A 86 -2.09 -15.87 -25.07
C ALA A 86 -2.69 -14.54 -24.62
N LEU A 87 -2.54 -13.48 -25.41
CA LEU A 87 -3.18 -12.17 -25.15
C LEU A 87 -4.71 -12.31 -25.12
N GLN A 88 -5.29 -13.05 -26.06
CA GLN A 88 -6.73 -13.30 -26.10
C GLN A 88 -7.21 -14.12 -24.89
N ALA A 89 -6.48 -15.18 -24.52
CA ALA A 89 -6.82 -15.99 -23.35
C ALA A 89 -6.77 -15.17 -22.04
N ALA A 90 -5.76 -14.32 -21.88
CA ALA A 90 -5.63 -13.43 -20.73
C ALA A 90 -6.74 -12.36 -20.70
N GLU A 91 -7.09 -11.79 -21.86
CA GLU A 91 -8.22 -10.83 -21.97
C GLU A 91 -9.55 -11.49 -21.60
N GLN A 92 -9.81 -12.70 -22.10
CA GLN A 92 -11.02 -13.47 -21.76
C GLN A 92 -11.05 -13.82 -20.27
N TYR A 93 -9.90 -14.16 -19.67
CA TYR A 93 -9.79 -14.37 -18.23
C TYR A 93 -10.15 -13.08 -17.46
N ALA A 94 -9.61 -11.95 -17.86
CA ALA A 94 -9.93 -10.66 -17.23
C ALA A 94 -11.43 -10.33 -17.38
N ALA A 95 -12.00 -10.49 -18.58
CA ALA A 95 -13.40 -10.19 -18.87
C ALA A 95 -14.37 -10.99 -17.99
N ARG A 96 -14.18 -12.33 -17.89
CA ARG A 96 -15.06 -13.17 -17.05
C ARG A 96 -14.90 -12.95 -15.55
N ASN A 97 -13.84 -12.26 -15.12
CA ASN A 97 -13.56 -11.92 -13.74
C ASN A 97 -13.95 -10.47 -13.38
N ASN A 98 -15.00 -9.92 -13.99
CA ASN A 98 -15.56 -8.60 -13.71
C ASN A 98 -14.57 -7.45 -13.83
N SER A 99 -13.59 -7.55 -14.72
CA SER A 99 -12.64 -6.47 -14.95
C SER A 99 -13.31 -5.24 -15.56
N SER A 100 -12.80 -4.09 -15.22
CA SER A 100 -13.10 -2.81 -15.83
C SER A 100 -11.99 -2.38 -16.78
N ALA A 101 -10.73 -2.70 -16.45
CA ALA A 101 -9.61 -2.55 -17.38
C ALA A 101 -8.61 -3.71 -17.20
N PHE A 102 -7.99 -4.08 -18.33
CA PHE A 102 -6.90 -5.05 -18.43
C PHE A 102 -5.84 -4.50 -19.37
N MET A 103 -4.59 -4.43 -18.90
CA MET A 103 -3.50 -3.90 -19.69
C MET A 103 -2.26 -4.79 -19.56
N VAL A 104 -1.55 -4.96 -20.68
CA VAL A 104 -0.28 -5.71 -20.75
C VAL A 104 0.77 -4.82 -21.36
N TRP A 105 1.82 -4.53 -20.61
CA TRP A 105 3.01 -3.85 -21.10
C TRP A 105 4.16 -4.84 -21.15
N HIS A 106 4.85 -4.91 -22.29
CA HIS A 106 5.99 -5.77 -22.48
C HIS A 106 7.07 -5.03 -23.26
N ASP A 107 8.30 -5.06 -22.76
CA ASP A 107 9.50 -4.57 -23.45
C ASP A 107 9.34 -3.20 -24.13
N GLY A 108 8.79 -2.23 -23.40
CA GLY A 108 8.65 -0.85 -23.87
C GLY A 108 7.30 -0.51 -24.51
N LYS A 109 6.40 -1.47 -24.72
CA LYS A 109 5.15 -1.26 -25.44
C LYS A 109 3.94 -1.87 -24.73
N ILE A 110 2.77 -1.25 -24.92
CA ILE A 110 1.48 -1.84 -24.60
C ILE A 110 1.16 -2.89 -25.66
N GLU A 111 1.17 -4.15 -25.28
CA GLU A 111 0.81 -5.28 -26.15
C GLU A 111 -0.71 -5.48 -26.23
N LYS A 112 -1.42 -5.10 -25.15
CA LYS A 112 -2.87 -5.18 -25.04
C LYS A 112 -3.39 -4.14 -24.07
N ALA A 113 -4.48 -3.46 -24.43
CA ALA A 113 -5.28 -2.64 -23.54
C ALA A 113 -6.76 -2.90 -23.86
N SER A 114 -7.53 -3.31 -22.85
CA SER A 114 -8.95 -3.60 -22.97
C SER A 114 -9.71 -2.95 -21.83
N PHE A 115 -10.76 -2.26 -22.19
CA PHE A 115 -11.67 -1.61 -21.25
C PHE A 115 -13.04 -2.26 -21.40
N PHE A 116 -13.64 -2.64 -20.27
CA PHE A 116 -14.89 -3.39 -20.23
C PHE A 116 -15.99 -2.53 -19.62
N LYS A 117 -17.25 -2.96 -19.74
CA LYS A 117 -18.41 -2.30 -19.14
C LYS A 117 -18.57 -0.81 -19.54
N GLY A 118 -18.15 -0.44 -20.73
CA GLY A 118 -18.22 0.93 -21.22
C GLY A 118 -17.18 1.89 -20.65
N MET A 119 -16.22 1.38 -19.85
CA MET A 119 -15.12 2.19 -19.31
C MET A 119 -14.17 2.66 -20.39
N LYS A 120 -13.57 3.83 -20.17
CA LYS A 120 -12.64 4.49 -21.07
C LYS A 120 -11.24 4.60 -20.45
N PRO A 121 -10.19 4.84 -21.25
CA PRO A 121 -8.81 4.99 -20.75
C PRO A 121 -8.65 6.06 -19.68
N GLU A 122 -9.41 7.14 -19.76
CA GLU A 122 -9.38 8.27 -18.83
C GLU A 122 -10.16 8.06 -17.53
N ASP A 123 -11.02 7.05 -17.46
CA ASP A 123 -11.80 6.75 -16.26
C ASP A 123 -10.90 6.31 -15.11
N THR A 124 -11.20 6.82 -13.92
CA THR A 124 -10.42 6.54 -12.72
C THR A 124 -11.02 5.39 -11.92
N PHE A 125 -10.14 4.63 -11.28
CA PHE A 125 -10.51 3.47 -10.46
C PHE A 125 -10.04 3.68 -9.03
N PRO A 126 -10.86 3.36 -8.01
CA PRO A 126 -10.41 3.39 -6.63
C PRO A 126 -9.30 2.35 -6.44
N SER A 127 -8.15 2.80 -5.96
CA SER A 127 -6.95 1.95 -5.82
C SER A 127 -7.14 0.77 -4.87
N ARG A 128 -8.02 0.92 -3.89
CA ARG A 128 -7.99 0.01 -2.76
C ARG A 128 -6.53 -0.09 -2.23
N SER A 129 -6.06 -1.27 -1.89
CA SER A 129 -4.69 -1.44 -1.38
C SER A 129 -3.58 -1.37 -2.45
N LEU A 130 -3.92 -1.16 -3.73
CA LEU A 130 -2.92 -0.73 -4.72
C LEU A 130 -2.22 0.59 -4.32
N ALA A 131 -2.81 1.37 -3.43
CA ALA A 131 -2.17 2.57 -2.88
C ALA A 131 -0.91 2.26 -2.05
N LYS A 132 -0.76 1.07 -1.46
CA LYS A 132 0.39 0.75 -0.60
C LYS A 132 1.73 0.73 -1.33
N PRO A 133 1.88 0.16 -2.53
CA PRO A 133 3.07 0.38 -3.36
C PRO A 133 3.36 1.86 -3.66
N MET A 134 2.31 2.67 -3.86
CA MET A 134 2.48 4.11 -4.04
C MET A 134 3.06 4.77 -2.79
N THR A 135 2.67 4.34 -1.57
CA THR A 135 3.29 4.85 -0.34
C THR A 135 4.78 4.52 -0.27
N ALA A 136 5.16 3.31 -0.69
CA ALA A 136 6.58 2.93 -0.75
C ALA A 136 7.36 3.78 -1.76
N VAL A 137 6.79 4.05 -2.94
CA VAL A 137 7.41 4.95 -3.92
C VAL A 137 7.48 6.38 -3.39
N ALA A 138 6.46 6.88 -2.69
CA ALA A 138 6.49 8.20 -2.06
C ALA A 138 7.63 8.34 -1.03
N ILE A 139 7.84 7.32 -0.20
CA ILE A 139 8.98 7.24 0.74
C ILE A 139 10.30 7.14 -0.02
N GLY A 140 10.38 6.31 -1.07
CA GLY A 140 11.58 6.19 -1.92
C GLY A 140 11.98 7.54 -2.56
N ARG A 141 10.99 8.34 -2.97
CA ARG A 141 11.24 9.71 -3.45
C ARG A 141 11.75 10.61 -2.34
N ALA A 142 11.19 10.53 -1.14
CA ALA A 142 11.63 11.31 0.01
C ALA A 142 13.07 10.95 0.43
N LEU A 143 13.45 9.68 0.35
CA LEU A 143 14.82 9.21 0.54
C LEU A 143 15.76 9.77 -0.54
N ALA A 144 15.38 9.67 -1.82
CA ALA A 144 16.17 10.18 -2.94
C ALA A 144 16.42 11.69 -2.86
N LEU A 145 15.52 12.43 -2.26
CA LEU A 145 15.59 13.88 -2.07
C LEU A 145 16.13 14.30 -0.68
N GLY A 146 16.60 13.35 0.14
CA GLY A 146 17.17 13.62 1.46
C GLY A 146 16.18 14.14 2.49
N LYS A 147 14.86 13.99 2.26
CA LYS A 147 13.81 14.40 3.20
C LYS A 147 13.63 13.37 4.32
N ILE A 148 13.95 12.13 4.04
CA ILE A 148 14.08 11.03 4.99
C ILE A 148 15.50 10.50 4.83
N ARG A 149 16.18 10.20 5.95
CA ARG A 149 17.59 9.78 5.92
C ARG A 149 17.76 8.32 5.56
N SER A 150 16.88 7.46 6.09
CA SER A 150 16.93 6.01 5.85
C SER A 150 15.60 5.34 6.19
N LEU A 151 15.43 4.11 5.75
CA LEU A 151 14.31 3.26 6.17
C LEU A 151 14.34 2.91 7.67
N ASP A 152 15.51 3.00 8.31
CA ASP A 152 15.69 2.76 9.75
C ASP A 152 15.53 4.02 10.60
N GLN A 153 15.16 5.16 9.99
CA GLN A 153 14.88 6.37 10.73
C GLN A 153 13.62 6.20 11.58
N PRO A 154 13.64 6.57 12.88
CA PRO A 154 12.45 6.54 13.71
C PRO A 154 11.35 7.45 13.16
N VAL A 155 10.12 6.95 13.12
CA VAL A 155 8.95 7.74 12.73
C VAL A 155 8.72 8.88 13.73
N ALA A 156 9.11 8.72 14.99
CA ALA A 156 9.07 9.74 16.03
C ALA A 156 9.92 10.98 15.73
N ASP A 157 10.85 10.93 14.77
CA ASP A 157 11.55 12.14 14.28
C ASP A 157 10.58 13.11 13.59
N PHE A 158 9.51 12.57 12.99
CA PHE A 158 8.47 13.29 12.26
C PHE A 158 7.17 13.40 13.06
N ILE A 159 6.74 12.31 13.69
CA ILE A 159 5.56 12.27 14.59
C ILE A 159 6.08 12.51 16.01
N SER A 160 6.28 13.79 16.35
CA SER A 160 6.90 14.20 17.61
C SER A 160 6.10 13.78 18.85
N GLU A 161 4.80 13.53 18.71
CA GLU A 161 3.90 13.01 19.73
C GLU A 161 4.34 11.64 20.26
N TRP A 162 5.15 10.92 19.49
CA TRP A 162 5.68 9.60 19.87
C TRP A 162 7.02 9.64 20.59
N ARG A 163 7.62 10.83 20.73
CA ARG A 163 8.86 10.97 21.49
C ARG A 163 8.61 10.67 22.96
N GLY A 164 9.39 9.73 23.49
CA GLY A 164 9.23 9.28 24.87
C GLY A 164 8.20 8.17 25.08
N ASP A 165 7.36 7.84 24.11
CA ASP A 165 6.53 6.64 24.18
C ASP A 165 7.42 5.39 24.05
N PRO A 166 7.39 4.44 25.00
CA PRO A 166 8.34 3.32 25.03
C PRO A 166 8.22 2.33 23.86
N ARG A 167 7.09 2.33 23.15
CA ARG A 167 6.85 1.48 21.97
C ARG A 167 6.81 2.29 20.69
N ARG A 168 5.97 3.35 20.62
CA ARG A 168 5.81 4.13 19.39
C ARG A 168 7.12 4.78 18.93
N SER A 169 8.01 5.18 19.85
CA SER A 169 9.32 5.75 19.50
C SER A 169 10.24 4.77 18.75
N LYS A 170 9.99 3.47 18.86
CA LYS A 170 10.75 2.41 18.17
C LYS A 170 10.23 2.09 16.78
N ILE A 171 9.09 2.66 16.38
CA ILE A 171 8.54 2.45 15.04
C ILE A 171 9.45 3.13 14.01
N LEU A 172 10.00 2.35 13.08
CA LEU A 172 10.86 2.83 12.00
C LEU A 172 10.04 3.07 10.73
N VAL A 173 10.57 3.88 9.82
CA VAL A 173 9.94 4.14 8.50
C VAL A 173 9.63 2.83 7.77
N ARG A 174 10.56 1.86 7.78
CA ARG A 174 10.32 0.55 7.18
C ARG A 174 9.11 -0.17 7.76
N HIS A 175 8.86 -0.04 9.06
CA HIS A 175 7.74 -0.73 9.72
C HIS A 175 6.37 -0.24 9.22
N LEU A 176 6.30 0.97 8.68
CA LEU A 176 5.09 1.46 8.02
C LEU A 176 4.87 0.80 6.66
N LEU A 177 5.95 0.38 5.99
CA LEU A 177 5.90 -0.22 4.65
C LEU A 177 5.81 -1.74 4.68
N ASP A 178 6.49 -2.39 5.64
CA ASP A 178 6.53 -3.85 5.77
C ASP A 178 5.52 -4.42 6.77
N MET A 179 4.56 -3.58 7.23
CA MET A 179 3.46 -3.99 8.13
C MET A 179 3.91 -4.56 9.47
N ARG A 180 5.00 -4.00 10.04
CA ARG A 180 5.55 -4.44 11.33
C ARG A 180 5.56 -3.33 12.39
N SER A 181 4.59 -2.42 12.34
CA SER A 181 4.46 -1.31 13.30
C SER A 181 4.19 -1.74 14.75
N GLY A 182 3.72 -2.96 14.96
CA GLY A 182 3.25 -3.42 16.27
C GLY A 182 1.84 -2.96 16.63
N PHE A 183 1.13 -2.32 15.71
CA PHE A 183 -0.24 -1.87 15.89
C PHE A 183 -1.23 -3.03 16.02
N LEU A 184 -2.38 -2.76 16.66
CA LEU A 184 -3.50 -3.68 16.73
C LEU A 184 -3.83 -4.23 15.35
N PRO A 185 -3.83 -5.57 15.15
CA PRO A 185 -4.09 -6.18 13.86
C PRO A 185 -5.44 -5.79 13.25
N GLN A 186 -5.49 -5.75 11.90
CA GLN A 186 -6.76 -5.66 11.18
C GLN A 186 -7.64 -6.87 11.52
N GLY A 187 -8.91 -6.63 11.81
CA GLY A 187 -9.87 -7.67 12.19
C GLY A 187 -11.31 -7.27 11.87
N PRO A 188 -12.28 -8.10 12.26
CA PRO A 188 -13.69 -7.72 12.21
C PRO A 188 -13.93 -6.47 13.07
N ALA A 189 -14.67 -5.51 12.53
CA ALA A 189 -15.05 -4.28 13.21
C ALA A 189 -16.50 -3.99 12.87
N MET A 190 -17.40 -4.33 13.79
CA MET A 190 -18.83 -4.37 13.54
C MET A 190 -19.61 -3.23 14.20
N THR A 191 -18.94 -2.45 15.06
CA THR A 191 -19.57 -1.37 15.80
C THR A 191 -18.90 -0.02 15.53
N ALA A 192 -19.59 1.07 15.80
CA ALA A 192 -19.06 2.41 15.65
C ALA A 192 -17.96 2.74 16.69
N GLU A 193 -17.93 2.03 17.81
CA GLU A 193 -16.92 2.20 18.85
C GLU A 193 -15.59 1.52 18.50
N ASP A 194 -15.61 0.58 17.53
CA ASP A 194 -14.40 -0.12 17.12
C ASP A 194 -13.33 0.85 16.60
N ILE A 195 -12.17 0.82 17.21
CA ILE A 195 -11.03 1.68 16.83
C ILE A 195 -10.61 1.50 15.37
N LEU A 196 -10.80 0.30 14.81
CA LEU A 196 -10.52 0.00 13.40
C LEU A 196 -11.39 0.84 12.46
N ASN A 197 -12.70 0.96 12.76
CA ASN A 197 -13.62 1.78 12.00
C ASN A 197 -13.31 3.27 12.18
N ARG A 198 -13.05 3.70 13.41
CA ARG A 198 -12.71 5.08 13.72
C ARG A 198 -11.42 5.50 13.02
N ALA A 199 -10.38 4.69 13.08
CA ALA A 199 -9.09 4.95 12.42
C ALA A 199 -9.18 4.93 10.89
N TYR A 200 -10.28 4.48 10.31
CA TYR A 200 -10.48 4.46 8.85
C TYR A 200 -11.46 5.53 8.37
N LEU A 201 -12.56 5.76 9.09
CA LEU A 201 -13.69 6.58 8.59
C LEU A 201 -13.77 7.97 9.23
N HIS A 202 -13.13 8.16 10.41
CA HIS A 202 -13.31 9.38 11.17
C HIS A 202 -12.63 10.58 10.49
N PRO A 203 -13.25 11.80 10.49
CA PRO A 203 -12.64 13.00 9.93
C PRO A 203 -11.31 13.41 10.56
N ARG A 204 -10.93 12.79 11.67
CA ARG A 204 -9.65 12.95 12.36
C ARG A 204 -8.89 11.63 12.47
N HIS A 205 -8.99 10.77 11.45
CA HIS A 205 -8.37 9.44 11.49
C HIS A 205 -6.88 9.48 11.82
N GLU A 206 -6.15 10.49 11.34
CA GLU A 206 -4.73 10.68 11.64
C GLU A 206 -4.49 10.91 13.14
N GLN A 207 -5.35 11.67 13.82
CA GLN A 207 -5.25 11.92 15.25
C GLN A 207 -5.54 10.64 16.04
N ILE A 208 -6.57 9.91 15.64
CA ILE A 208 -6.92 8.62 16.24
C ILE A 208 -5.75 7.65 16.12
N ILE A 209 -5.11 7.56 14.95
CA ILE A 209 -3.97 6.65 14.75
C ILE A 209 -2.77 7.08 15.58
N ILE A 210 -2.48 8.38 15.64
CA ILE A 210 -1.34 8.91 16.39
C ILE A 210 -1.52 8.73 17.89
N HIS A 211 -2.71 8.99 18.42
CA HIS A 211 -2.93 9.09 19.87
C HIS A 211 -3.63 7.87 20.47
N ASP A 212 -4.66 7.34 19.80
CA ASP A 212 -5.60 6.40 20.41
C ASP A 212 -5.39 4.96 19.92
N TYR A 213 -4.81 4.75 18.71
CA TYR A 213 -4.69 3.41 18.14
C TYR A 213 -3.68 2.56 18.94
N PRO A 214 -4.07 1.34 19.40
CA PRO A 214 -3.23 0.54 20.28
C PRO A 214 -1.96 0.01 19.59
N VAL A 215 -0.82 0.05 20.30
CA VAL A 215 0.40 -0.72 19.99
C VAL A 215 0.38 -1.96 20.89
N VAL A 216 0.19 -3.13 20.31
CA VAL A 216 -0.01 -4.39 21.02
C VAL A 216 1.22 -5.29 21.01
N ASP A 217 2.06 -5.18 19.98
CA ASP A 217 3.32 -5.90 19.83
C ASP A 217 4.52 -4.93 19.85
N GLU A 218 5.74 -5.44 20.06
CA GLU A 218 6.96 -4.68 19.84
C GLU A 218 7.13 -4.37 18.34
N PRO A 219 7.41 -3.11 17.96
CA PRO A 219 7.67 -2.75 16.58
C PRO A 219 8.78 -3.61 15.95
N GLY A 220 8.55 -4.12 14.76
CA GLY A 220 9.46 -5.01 14.06
C GLY A 220 9.33 -6.49 14.39
N ALA A 221 8.60 -6.88 15.45
CA ALA A 221 8.55 -8.27 15.92
C ALA A 221 7.61 -9.17 15.12
N ARG A 222 6.55 -8.63 14.54
CA ARG A 222 5.52 -9.40 13.85
C ARG A 222 4.98 -8.67 12.63
N TYR A 223 4.71 -9.44 11.59
CA TYR A 223 3.94 -8.96 10.45
C TYR A 223 2.44 -9.02 10.78
N GLU A 224 1.78 -7.87 10.68
CA GLU A 224 0.33 -7.77 10.81
C GLU A 224 -0.18 -6.75 9.81
N TYR A 225 -0.88 -7.21 8.79
CA TYR A 225 -1.48 -6.30 7.82
C TYR A 225 -2.44 -5.35 8.52
N ASN A 226 -2.20 -4.06 8.37
CA ASN A 226 -2.93 -3.04 9.08
C ASN A 226 -3.06 -1.76 8.25
N ASN A 227 -4.28 -1.29 8.05
CA ASN A 227 -4.52 -0.06 7.29
C ASN A 227 -4.02 1.17 8.05
N ALA A 228 -4.21 1.25 9.37
CA ALA A 228 -3.74 2.39 10.17
C ALA A 228 -2.23 2.61 10.02
N THR A 229 -1.45 1.53 9.88
CA THR A 229 -0.01 1.62 9.61
C THR A 229 0.29 2.34 8.30
N SER A 230 -0.43 2.02 7.23
CA SER A 230 -0.20 2.66 5.92
C SER A 230 -0.78 4.08 5.83
N GLU A 231 -1.81 4.41 6.62
CA GLU A 231 -2.36 5.78 6.67
C GLU A 231 -1.36 6.80 7.26
N LEU A 232 -0.45 6.36 8.10
CA LEU A 232 0.60 7.23 8.67
C LEU A 232 1.62 7.70 7.63
N VAL A 233 1.70 7.08 6.46
CA VAL A 233 2.66 7.50 5.44
C VAL A 233 2.32 8.89 4.91
N ALA A 234 1.04 9.25 4.76
CA ALA A 234 0.66 10.62 4.41
C ALA A 234 1.17 11.62 5.46
N VAL A 235 0.91 11.36 6.73
CA VAL A 235 1.37 12.21 7.84
C VAL A 235 2.89 12.34 7.83
N LEU A 236 3.61 11.22 7.66
CA LEU A 236 5.07 11.21 7.65
C LEU A 236 5.62 12.04 6.48
N ILE A 237 5.11 11.86 5.27
CA ILE A 237 5.52 12.63 4.08
C ILE A 237 5.24 14.12 4.29
N GLU A 238 4.05 14.50 4.76
CA GLU A 238 3.70 15.90 4.98
C GLU A 238 4.63 16.55 6.01
N ARG A 239 4.95 15.87 7.10
CA ARG A 239 5.85 16.38 8.14
C ARG A 239 7.33 16.39 7.71
N ALA A 240 7.77 15.41 6.93
CA ALA A 240 9.14 15.34 6.42
C ALA A 240 9.44 16.38 5.34
N THR A 241 8.43 16.74 4.55
CA THR A 241 8.61 17.56 3.34
C THR A 241 8.02 18.96 3.45
N GLY A 242 7.06 19.17 4.34
CA GLY A 242 6.22 20.39 4.38
C GLY A 242 5.23 20.50 3.24
N VAL A 243 5.02 19.42 2.47
CA VAL A 243 4.15 19.38 1.28
C VAL A 243 3.02 18.39 1.53
N ARG A 244 1.79 18.74 1.17
CA ARG A 244 0.63 17.83 1.28
C ARG A 244 0.84 16.55 0.47
N TYR A 245 0.35 15.44 0.97
CA TYR A 245 0.61 14.12 0.38
C TYR A 245 0.14 14.02 -1.08
N GLY A 246 -1.06 14.51 -1.41
CA GLY A 246 -1.55 14.53 -2.79
C GLY A 246 -0.67 15.37 -3.72
N GLU A 247 -0.21 16.54 -3.27
CA GLU A 247 0.74 17.38 -4.02
C GLU A 247 2.10 16.70 -4.18
N TRP A 248 2.58 16.02 -3.13
CA TRP A 248 3.82 15.23 -3.19
C TRP A 248 3.73 14.14 -4.26
N LEU A 249 2.64 13.35 -4.28
CA LEU A 249 2.42 12.33 -5.31
C LEU A 249 2.34 12.94 -6.71
N SER A 250 1.65 14.06 -6.85
CA SER A 250 1.56 14.79 -8.12
C SER A 250 2.95 15.15 -8.65
N ARG A 251 3.75 15.89 -7.85
CA ARG A 251 5.02 16.47 -8.28
C ARG A 251 6.14 15.45 -8.41
N GLU A 252 6.23 14.54 -7.45
CA GLU A 252 7.39 13.66 -7.30
C GLU A 252 7.17 12.26 -7.87
N VAL A 253 5.93 11.92 -8.22
CA VAL A 253 5.63 10.62 -8.84
C VAL A 253 4.91 10.80 -10.18
N LEU A 254 3.66 11.26 -10.20
CA LEU A 254 2.84 11.22 -11.42
C LEU A 254 3.42 12.09 -12.54
N GLN A 255 3.80 13.33 -12.25
CA GLN A 255 4.40 14.22 -13.25
C GLN A 255 5.77 13.72 -13.73
N ARG A 256 6.56 13.08 -12.85
CA ARG A 256 7.86 12.48 -13.22
C ARG A 256 7.70 11.31 -14.17
N LEU A 257 6.61 10.58 -14.04
CA LEU A 257 6.27 9.45 -14.91
C LEU A 257 5.53 9.87 -16.19
N GLY A 258 5.25 11.16 -16.40
CA GLY A 258 4.40 11.61 -17.52
C GLY A 258 2.97 11.05 -17.41
N SER A 259 2.52 10.71 -16.20
CA SER A 259 1.26 10.01 -15.92
C SER A 259 0.07 10.96 -15.92
N PRO A 260 -1.13 10.49 -16.33
CA PRO A 260 -2.36 11.20 -16.00
C PRO A 260 -2.53 11.28 -14.47
N GLY A 261 -3.29 12.29 -14.02
CA GLY A 261 -3.65 12.47 -12.63
C GLY A 261 -5.01 11.87 -12.28
N GLY A 262 -5.48 12.23 -11.10
CA GLY A 262 -6.79 11.81 -10.59
C GLY A 262 -7.13 12.56 -9.31
N THR A 263 -7.69 11.84 -8.33
CA THR A 263 -8.08 12.40 -7.03
C THR A 263 -7.70 11.45 -5.90
N ILE A 264 -7.64 11.99 -4.68
CA ILE A 264 -7.40 11.20 -3.46
C ILE A 264 -8.46 11.53 -2.41
N TRP A 265 -8.92 10.51 -1.70
CA TRP A 265 -9.78 10.73 -0.55
C TRP A 265 -9.01 11.38 0.59
N VAL A 266 -9.57 12.47 1.12
CA VAL A 266 -9.08 13.12 2.34
C VAL A 266 -10.13 12.99 3.44
N ASN A 267 -9.70 12.90 4.68
CA ASN A 267 -10.62 12.66 5.79
C ASN A 267 -11.61 13.81 6.04
N ARG A 268 -11.27 15.03 5.64
CA ARG A 268 -12.09 16.25 5.65
C ARG A 268 -11.52 17.25 4.65
N PRO A 269 -12.25 18.30 4.24
CA PRO A 269 -11.67 19.35 3.41
C PRO A 269 -10.40 19.93 4.02
N GLY A 270 -9.30 19.93 3.27
CA GLY A 270 -7.97 20.34 3.74
C GLY A 270 -7.33 19.45 4.79
N GLY A 271 -7.91 18.28 5.06
CA GLY A 271 -7.39 17.30 6.03
C GLY A 271 -6.37 16.34 5.45
N THR A 272 -6.06 15.28 6.18
CA THR A 272 -5.05 14.27 5.81
C THR A 272 -5.60 13.30 4.78
N ALA A 273 -4.79 12.96 3.79
CA ALA A 273 -5.12 11.98 2.77
C ALA A 273 -5.08 10.55 3.30
N HIS A 274 -5.94 9.68 2.76
CA HIS A 274 -5.90 8.25 2.97
C HIS A 274 -4.81 7.62 2.09
N SER A 275 -3.61 7.48 2.62
CA SER A 275 -2.46 6.96 1.86
C SER A 275 -2.48 5.46 1.65
N GLY A 276 -3.12 4.71 2.55
CA GLY A 276 -3.22 3.24 2.46
C GLY A 276 -4.24 2.73 1.46
N CYS A 277 -5.15 3.59 0.98
CA CYS A 277 -6.18 3.30 0.01
C CYS A 277 -6.56 4.55 -0.81
N CYS A 278 -7.59 4.43 -1.59
CA CYS A 278 -8.50 5.51 -1.92
C CYS A 278 -7.88 6.64 -2.78
N LEU A 279 -6.88 6.30 -3.60
CA LEU A 279 -6.34 7.11 -4.69
C LEU A 279 -7.02 6.67 -5.99
N MET A 280 -7.75 7.59 -6.64
CA MET A 280 -8.50 7.35 -7.88
C MET A 280 -7.63 7.77 -9.06
N LEU A 281 -7.07 6.81 -9.77
CA LEU A 281 -6.25 7.05 -10.95
C LEU A 281 -6.73 6.20 -12.13
N PRO A 282 -6.47 6.64 -13.38
CA PRO A 282 -6.65 5.80 -14.55
C PRO A 282 -5.75 4.55 -14.51
N ALA A 283 -6.16 3.50 -15.19
CA ALA A 283 -5.42 2.22 -15.23
C ALA A 283 -3.96 2.40 -15.67
N GLU A 284 -3.70 3.24 -16.66
CA GLU A 284 -2.35 3.50 -17.17
C GLU A 284 -1.42 4.10 -16.10
N ALA A 285 -1.93 4.90 -15.17
CA ALA A 285 -1.11 5.46 -14.09
C ALA A 285 -0.53 4.36 -13.18
N TRP A 286 -1.33 3.36 -12.86
CA TRP A 286 -0.90 2.19 -12.09
C TRP A 286 0.07 1.31 -12.87
N LEU A 287 -0.16 1.14 -14.18
CA LEU A 287 0.75 0.42 -15.06
C LEU A 287 2.12 1.10 -15.11
N ARG A 288 2.18 2.44 -15.24
CA ARG A 288 3.44 3.23 -15.22
C ARG A 288 4.21 3.05 -13.92
N LEU A 289 3.50 2.99 -12.78
CA LEU A 289 4.13 2.70 -11.49
C LEU A 289 4.77 1.31 -11.50
N GLY A 290 4.09 0.31 -12.08
CA GLY A 290 4.65 -1.03 -12.28
C GLY A 290 5.89 -1.03 -13.16
N VAL A 291 5.86 -0.29 -14.27
CA VAL A 291 7.02 -0.14 -15.18
C VAL A 291 8.19 0.55 -14.50
N LEU A 292 7.95 1.60 -13.69
CA LEU A 292 9.01 2.24 -12.88
C LEU A 292 9.74 1.22 -12.00
N LEU A 293 8.97 0.37 -11.31
CA LEU A 293 9.56 -0.66 -10.42
C LEU A 293 10.23 -1.79 -11.21
N LEU A 294 9.69 -2.16 -12.37
CA LEU A 294 10.35 -3.10 -13.28
C LEU A 294 11.72 -2.59 -13.73
N GLN A 295 11.85 -1.28 -13.95
CA GLN A 295 13.07 -0.61 -14.37
C GLN A 295 13.95 -0.14 -13.19
N ASP A 296 13.85 -0.79 -12.03
CA ASP A 296 14.65 -0.48 -10.83
C ASP A 296 14.61 1.00 -10.42
N GLY A 297 13.44 1.63 -10.53
CA GLY A 297 13.25 3.03 -10.13
C GLY A 297 13.85 4.06 -11.11
N VAL A 298 14.15 3.65 -12.34
CA VAL A 298 14.60 4.52 -13.42
C VAL A 298 13.43 4.75 -14.39
N TRP A 299 13.20 5.98 -14.79
CA TRP A 299 12.21 6.37 -15.78
C TRP A 299 12.83 7.29 -16.84
N GLU A 300 12.76 6.89 -18.11
CA GLU A 300 13.35 7.64 -19.23
C GLU A 300 14.81 8.07 -18.95
N GLY A 301 15.62 7.15 -18.46
CA GLY A 301 17.02 7.36 -18.11
C GLY A 301 17.28 8.16 -16.83
N LYS A 302 16.23 8.64 -16.14
CA LYS A 302 16.37 9.39 -14.89
C LYS A 302 16.06 8.49 -13.69
N ARG A 303 16.99 8.38 -12.75
CA ARG A 303 16.76 7.64 -11.52
C ARG A 303 15.85 8.42 -10.57
N LEU A 304 14.69 7.89 -10.31
CA LEU A 304 13.71 8.47 -9.39
C LEU A 304 13.81 7.88 -7.97
N LEU A 305 14.12 6.60 -7.83
CA LEU A 305 14.27 5.92 -6.55
C LEU A 305 15.76 5.63 -6.28
N PRO A 306 16.18 5.57 -5.00
CA PRO A 306 17.58 5.23 -4.69
C PRO A 306 17.99 3.88 -5.30
N ALA A 307 19.25 3.75 -5.68
CA ALA A 307 19.79 2.45 -6.12
C ALA A 307 19.57 1.39 -5.04
N GLY A 308 19.12 0.20 -5.45
CA GLY A 308 18.81 -0.90 -4.54
C GLY A 308 17.48 -0.76 -3.78
N TYR A 309 16.76 0.37 -3.90
CA TYR A 309 15.50 0.55 -3.19
C TYR A 309 14.41 -0.41 -3.67
N VAL A 310 14.29 -0.63 -4.98
CA VAL A 310 13.32 -1.59 -5.53
C VAL A 310 13.67 -3.02 -5.10
N GLN A 311 14.97 -3.33 -5.03
CA GLN A 311 15.40 -4.62 -4.46
C GLN A 311 14.98 -4.74 -2.99
N ALA A 312 15.14 -3.69 -2.19
CA ALA A 312 14.65 -3.68 -0.81
C ALA A 312 13.13 -3.84 -0.75
N MET A 313 12.37 -3.20 -1.65
CA MET A 313 10.91 -3.39 -1.74
C MET A 313 10.53 -4.85 -1.99
N ARG A 314 11.31 -5.58 -2.77
CA ARG A 314 11.06 -6.99 -3.13
C ARG A 314 11.67 -7.99 -2.15
N THR A 315 12.39 -7.54 -1.14
CA THR A 315 12.99 -8.40 -0.13
C THR A 315 12.02 -8.58 1.03
N PRO A 316 11.43 -9.79 1.19
CA PRO A 316 10.51 -10.05 2.28
C PRO A 316 11.25 -10.16 3.62
N THR A 317 10.49 -10.09 4.72
CA THR A 317 11.00 -10.34 6.06
C THR A 317 10.78 -11.78 6.48
N ALA A 318 11.43 -12.20 7.56
CA ALA A 318 11.24 -13.54 8.13
C ALA A 318 9.79 -13.74 8.64
N GLU A 319 9.15 -12.65 9.07
CA GLU A 319 7.80 -12.64 9.63
C GLU A 319 6.71 -12.84 8.56
N ASN A 320 7.00 -12.46 7.30
CA ASN A 320 6.16 -12.78 6.15
C ASN A 320 7.00 -12.94 4.87
N PRO A 321 7.25 -14.20 4.43
CA PRO A 321 8.07 -14.47 3.25
C PRO A 321 7.41 -14.08 1.91
N TYR A 322 6.22 -13.49 1.95
CA TYR A 322 5.45 -13.09 0.77
C TYR A 322 5.23 -11.59 0.66
N TYR A 323 5.80 -10.78 1.58
CA TYR A 323 5.58 -9.33 1.60
C TYR A 323 6.86 -8.57 1.91
N GLY A 324 7.14 -7.59 1.09
CA GLY A 324 8.26 -6.67 1.27
C GLY A 324 7.81 -5.27 1.71
N LEU A 325 8.37 -4.21 1.12
CA LEU A 325 7.96 -2.84 1.42
C LEU A 325 6.79 -2.43 0.52
N GLY A 326 5.57 -2.66 0.98
CA GLY A 326 4.34 -2.29 0.27
C GLY A 326 4.00 -3.16 -0.95
N VAL A 327 4.76 -4.19 -1.25
CA VAL A 327 4.54 -5.10 -2.38
C VAL A 327 4.52 -6.56 -1.92
N TYR A 328 3.74 -7.39 -2.59
CA TYR A 328 3.79 -8.83 -2.44
C TYR A 328 4.85 -9.43 -3.37
N VAL A 329 5.40 -10.58 -3.01
CA VAL A 329 6.40 -11.31 -3.81
C VAL A 329 5.97 -12.75 -4.04
N ALA A 330 6.48 -13.37 -5.10
CA ALA A 330 6.18 -14.77 -5.44
C ALA A 330 6.43 -15.71 -4.25
N GLY A 331 7.63 -15.70 -3.70
CA GLY A 331 7.99 -16.59 -2.60
C GLY A 331 7.83 -18.07 -2.95
N ARG A 332 7.92 -18.94 -1.94
CA ARG A 332 7.67 -20.38 -2.11
C ARG A 332 6.22 -20.64 -2.51
N TYR A 333 6.01 -21.52 -3.48
CA TYR A 333 4.68 -21.90 -3.92
C TYR A 333 3.85 -22.54 -2.81
N ILE A 334 2.66 -22.04 -2.64
CA ILE A 334 1.55 -22.65 -1.90
C ILE A 334 0.27 -22.41 -2.68
N ALA A 335 -0.57 -23.44 -2.80
CA ALA A 335 -1.78 -23.38 -3.64
C ALA A 335 -2.82 -22.36 -3.15
N ARG A 336 -2.86 -22.08 -1.85
CA ARG A 336 -3.76 -21.08 -1.27
C ARG A 336 -3.01 -20.21 -0.26
N ARG A 337 -2.92 -18.92 -0.56
CA ARG A 337 -2.15 -17.96 0.21
C ARG A 337 -3.05 -16.94 0.88
N GLY A 338 -2.89 -16.75 2.19
CA GLY A 338 -3.45 -15.62 2.91
C GLY A 338 -2.64 -14.34 2.62
N PHE A 339 -3.33 -13.22 2.37
CA PHE A 339 -2.68 -11.95 2.08
C PHE A 339 -2.52 -11.09 3.33
N ALA A 340 -3.56 -10.98 4.16
CA ALA A 340 -3.51 -10.13 5.34
C ALA A 340 -2.63 -10.73 6.45
N ASN A 341 -2.69 -12.03 6.65
CA ASN A 341 -1.79 -12.76 7.52
C ASN A 341 -1.67 -14.21 7.05
N PRO A 342 -0.56 -14.58 6.36
CA PRO A 342 -0.39 -15.92 5.79
C PRO A 342 -0.53 -17.07 6.80
N ALA A 343 -0.21 -16.83 8.07
CA ALA A 343 -0.27 -17.83 9.12
C ALA A 343 -1.68 -18.01 9.72
N ARG A 344 -2.52 -16.95 9.70
CA ARG A 344 -3.78 -16.88 10.45
C ARG A 344 -5.01 -16.68 9.59
N ASP A 345 -4.86 -16.31 8.32
CA ASP A 345 -6.01 -16.09 7.45
C ASP A 345 -6.85 -17.35 7.33
N ALA A 346 -8.15 -17.20 7.56
CA ALA A 346 -9.11 -18.26 7.33
C ALA A 346 -9.05 -18.73 5.87
N GLU A 347 -9.25 -20.02 5.62
CA GLU A 347 -9.12 -20.62 4.29
C GLU A 347 -9.99 -19.92 3.24
N ALA A 348 -11.21 -19.49 3.63
CA ALA A 348 -12.12 -18.75 2.76
C ALA A 348 -11.59 -17.37 2.30
N ARG A 349 -10.57 -16.82 2.94
CA ARG A 349 -9.91 -15.57 2.57
C ARG A 349 -8.59 -15.78 1.82
N ARG A 350 -8.18 -17.03 1.63
CA ARG A 350 -6.93 -17.34 0.93
C ARG A 350 -7.15 -17.30 -0.57
N VAL A 351 -6.22 -16.67 -1.26
CA VAL A 351 -6.26 -16.53 -2.72
C VAL A 351 -5.66 -17.76 -3.37
N LEU A 352 -6.33 -18.30 -4.37
CA LEU A 352 -5.88 -19.43 -5.16
C LEU A 352 -4.67 -19.05 -6.01
N HIS A 353 -3.70 -19.96 -6.03
CA HIS A 353 -2.63 -20.06 -7.00
C HIS A 353 -2.69 -21.51 -7.53
N SER A 354 -3.36 -21.73 -8.65
CA SER A 354 -3.57 -23.09 -9.16
C SER A 354 -2.27 -23.79 -9.58
N GLU A 355 -1.25 -22.98 -9.85
CA GLU A 355 0.11 -23.43 -10.18
C GLU A 355 1.17 -22.44 -9.68
N PRO A 356 2.45 -22.81 -9.60
CA PRO A 356 3.52 -21.86 -9.35
C PRO A 356 3.56 -20.76 -10.41
N TYR A 357 4.01 -19.56 -10.03
CA TYR A 357 4.39 -18.57 -11.05
C TYR A 357 5.50 -19.12 -11.93
N LEU A 358 5.42 -18.89 -13.25
CA LEU A 358 6.42 -19.33 -14.22
C LEU A 358 7.67 -18.44 -14.28
N ALA A 359 7.79 -17.51 -13.34
CA ALA A 359 8.98 -16.72 -13.10
C ALA A 359 9.13 -16.49 -11.59
N ASP A 360 10.33 -16.69 -11.07
CA ASP A 360 10.60 -16.62 -9.62
C ASP A 360 10.64 -15.18 -9.08
N ASP A 361 10.82 -14.22 -9.97
CA ASP A 361 10.99 -12.81 -9.64
C ASP A 361 9.70 -11.99 -9.74
N VAL A 362 8.54 -12.65 -9.83
CA VAL A 362 7.23 -12.00 -9.79
C VAL A 362 7.06 -11.27 -8.47
N PHE A 363 6.72 -10.00 -8.56
CA PHE A 363 6.17 -9.26 -7.44
C PHE A 363 4.95 -8.46 -7.90
N LEU A 364 4.11 -8.06 -6.97
CA LEU A 364 2.82 -7.49 -7.38
C LEU A 364 2.28 -6.47 -6.37
N PHE A 365 1.50 -5.56 -6.90
CA PHE A 365 0.54 -4.79 -6.15
C PHE A 365 -0.73 -5.63 -6.04
N ASP A 366 -1.36 -5.63 -4.87
CA ASP A 366 -2.63 -6.32 -4.67
C ASP A 366 -3.57 -5.47 -3.84
N GLY A 367 -4.80 -5.37 -4.29
CA GLY A 367 -5.86 -4.62 -3.64
C GLY A 367 -7.15 -5.39 -3.60
N ASN A 368 -8.02 -5.02 -2.66
CA ASN A 368 -9.34 -5.61 -2.55
C ASN A 368 -10.07 -5.60 -3.91
N SER A 369 -10.94 -6.57 -4.14
CA SER A 369 -11.57 -6.86 -5.45
C SER A 369 -10.60 -7.37 -6.51
N ASN A 370 -9.47 -7.94 -6.08
CA ASN A 370 -8.41 -8.47 -6.97
C ASN A 370 -7.89 -7.44 -7.98
N GLN A 371 -7.76 -6.19 -7.52
CA GLN A 371 -7.04 -5.19 -8.29
C GLN A 371 -5.55 -5.50 -8.19
N VAL A 372 -4.92 -5.79 -9.32
CA VAL A 372 -3.54 -6.30 -9.34
C VAL A 372 -2.70 -5.64 -10.42
N VAL A 373 -1.42 -5.46 -10.09
CA VAL A 373 -0.37 -5.15 -11.07
C VAL A 373 0.76 -6.16 -10.85
N PHE A 374 0.89 -7.13 -11.73
CA PHE A 374 2.01 -8.08 -11.72
C PHE A 374 3.20 -7.48 -12.43
N ILE A 375 4.37 -7.61 -11.84
CA ILE A 375 5.64 -7.09 -12.36
C ILE A 375 6.63 -8.25 -12.40
N ILE A 376 7.15 -8.55 -13.59
CA ILE A 376 8.00 -9.71 -13.87
C ILE A 376 9.28 -9.23 -14.58
N PRO A 377 10.33 -8.82 -13.83
CA PRO A 377 11.54 -8.24 -14.41
C PRO A 377 12.25 -9.16 -15.40
N SER A 378 12.41 -10.45 -15.08
CA SER A 378 13.06 -11.43 -15.98
C SER A 378 12.33 -11.59 -17.32
N ARG A 379 11.07 -11.19 -17.39
CA ARG A 379 10.23 -11.25 -18.60
C ARG A 379 9.93 -9.88 -19.18
N ARG A 380 10.45 -8.80 -18.58
CA ARG A 380 10.19 -7.41 -18.99
C ARG A 380 8.69 -7.15 -19.15
N LEU A 381 7.87 -7.72 -18.27
CA LEU A 381 6.43 -7.79 -18.38
C LEU A 381 5.75 -7.12 -17.17
N VAL A 382 4.77 -6.26 -17.43
CA VAL A 382 3.86 -5.70 -16.44
C VAL A 382 2.43 -5.97 -16.88
N VAL A 383 1.62 -6.53 -15.98
CA VAL A 383 0.23 -6.90 -16.26
C VAL A 383 -0.68 -6.26 -15.22
N LEU A 384 -1.63 -5.48 -15.68
CA LEU A 384 -2.62 -4.82 -14.82
C LEU A 384 -4.00 -5.39 -15.04
N ARG A 385 -4.72 -5.61 -13.95
CA ARG A 385 -6.16 -5.81 -13.92
C ARG A 385 -6.78 -4.95 -12.82
N VAL A 386 -7.78 -4.15 -13.15
CA VAL A 386 -8.64 -3.44 -12.20
C VAL A 386 -10.11 -3.71 -12.51
N GLY A 387 -10.96 -3.69 -11.49
CA GLY A 387 -12.40 -3.93 -11.64
C GLY A 387 -13.06 -4.35 -10.33
N ASP A 388 -14.28 -4.89 -10.43
CA ASP A 388 -15.05 -5.34 -9.28
C ASP A 388 -14.64 -6.75 -8.82
N ASN A 389 -15.27 -7.21 -7.73
CA ASN A 389 -15.06 -8.56 -7.23
C ASN A 389 -15.33 -9.59 -8.34
N PRO A 390 -14.42 -10.55 -8.54
CA PRO A 390 -14.71 -11.69 -9.42
C PRO A 390 -15.97 -12.42 -8.98
N PRO A 391 -16.67 -13.11 -9.91
CA PRO A 391 -17.80 -13.95 -9.56
C PRO A 391 -17.40 -15.02 -8.55
N ARG A 392 -18.31 -15.36 -7.64
CA ARG A 392 -18.14 -16.46 -6.69
C ARG A 392 -19.00 -17.65 -7.15
N GLY A 393 -18.46 -18.86 -7.08
CA GLY A 393 -19.18 -20.09 -7.40
C GLY A 393 -18.41 -21.01 -8.34
N ALA A 394 -19.05 -22.09 -8.81
CA ALA A 394 -18.41 -23.11 -9.62
C ALA A 394 -17.80 -22.53 -10.92
N GLY A 395 -16.49 -22.58 -11.02
CA GLY A 395 -15.71 -22.09 -12.17
C GLY A 395 -15.35 -20.61 -12.17
N GLY A 396 -15.67 -19.85 -11.08
CA GLY A 396 -15.47 -18.40 -11.00
C GLY A 396 -14.54 -17.92 -9.89
N GLU A 397 -13.64 -18.75 -9.37
CA GLU A 397 -12.67 -18.30 -8.38
C GLU A 397 -11.50 -17.56 -9.05
N TRP A 398 -11.10 -16.42 -8.48
CA TRP A 398 -9.91 -15.73 -8.91
C TRP A 398 -8.65 -16.54 -8.61
N ASP A 399 -7.81 -16.73 -9.63
CA ASP A 399 -6.52 -17.38 -9.54
C ASP A 399 -5.41 -16.36 -9.82
N ASN A 400 -4.59 -16.10 -8.82
CA ASN A 400 -3.54 -15.08 -8.89
C ASN A 400 -2.40 -15.48 -9.84
N SER A 401 -2.24 -16.79 -10.14
CA SER A 401 -1.24 -17.27 -11.08
C SER A 401 -1.68 -17.20 -12.55
N ALA A 402 -2.98 -17.09 -12.82
CA ALA A 402 -3.54 -17.25 -14.16
C ALA A 402 -3.02 -16.19 -15.16
N LEU A 403 -3.23 -14.90 -14.86
CA LEU A 403 -2.85 -13.84 -15.81
C LEU A 403 -1.35 -13.83 -16.14
N PRO A 404 -0.42 -13.78 -15.17
CA PRO A 404 0.99 -13.77 -15.47
C PRO A 404 1.44 -15.02 -16.22
N ASN A 405 0.96 -16.22 -15.83
CA ASN A 405 1.38 -17.46 -16.44
C ASN A 405 0.85 -17.63 -17.88
N LEU A 406 -0.40 -17.24 -18.15
CA LEU A 406 -0.93 -17.21 -19.52
C LEU A 406 -0.04 -16.38 -20.44
N LEU A 407 0.38 -15.20 -20.01
CA LEU A 407 1.19 -14.29 -20.80
C LEU A 407 2.64 -14.78 -20.93
N ILE A 408 3.25 -15.31 -19.86
CA ILE A 408 4.60 -15.88 -19.92
C ILE A 408 4.67 -17.04 -20.90
N ARG A 409 3.64 -17.91 -20.96
CA ARG A 409 3.56 -19.00 -21.98
C ARG A 409 3.48 -18.49 -23.39
N GLY A 410 2.95 -17.29 -23.61
CA GLY A 410 2.87 -16.63 -24.91
C GLY A 410 4.14 -15.92 -25.35
N LEU A 411 5.14 -15.79 -24.48
CA LEU A 411 6.42 -15.16 -24.83
C LEU A 411 7.24 -16.09 -25.72
N PRO A 412 8.08 -15.55 -26.63
CA PRO A 412 9.01 -16.34 -27.43
C PRO A 412 9.87 -17.23 -26.53
N GLN A 413 9.96 -18.53 -26.89
CA GLN A 413 10.87 -19.45 -26.24
C GLN A 413 12.28 -19.20 -26.76
N GLY A 414 13.17 -18.69 -25.91
CA GLY A 414 14.59 -18.54 -26.27
C GLY A 414 15.05 -17.07 -26.30
N GLY A 415 15.80 -16.73 -25.29
CA GLY A 415 16.52 -15.47 -25.19
C GLY A 415 16.65 -15.05 -23.74
N SER A 416 17.61 -15.60 -22.99
CA SER A 416 18.11 -14.89 -21.80
C SER A 416 18.50 -13.49 -22.26
N PRO A 417 18.00 -12.42 -21.65
CA PRO A 417 18.39 -11.07 -22.02
C PRO A 417 19.89 -10.93 -21.77
N GLN A 418 20.66 -10.58 -22.81
CA GLN A 418 22.01 -10.08 -22.58
C GLN A 418 21.89 -8.76 -21.81
N PRO A 419 22.66 -8.55 -20.74
CA PRO A 419 22.71 -7.28 -20.05
C PRO A 419 23.26 -6.21 -21.01
N ARG A 420 22.50 -5.13 -21.22
CA ARG A 420 22.96 -3.91 -21.88
C ARG A 420 23.61 -2.99 -20.87
#